data_0800596efcc22e75d12bb0b1df474d40
#
_entry.id   0800596efcc22e75d12bb0b1df474d40
#
_cell.length_a   1.000
_cell.length_b   1.000
_cell.length_c   1.000
_cell.angle_alpha   90.00
_cell.angle_beta   90.00
_cell.angle_gamma   90.00
#
_symmetry.space_group_name_H-M   'P 1'
#
loop_
_entity.id
_entity.type
_entity.pdbx_description
1 polymer ?
#
loop_
_entity_poly.entity_id
_entity_poly.type
_entity_poly.pdbx_seq_one_letter_code
_entity_poly.pdbx_strand_id
1 'polypeptide(L)'
;MKTPVTSKLQIGAWLLSLGLLTACDASEPPKPTASSGLVPTEFQAGETTFNTNCAACHGKQAAGTDHGPPLVHKVYEPNHHGDQAFQRAAANGVQAHHWQFGNMPKIESVTPGDVDQIVKYVRWLQRQAGIE
;
A
#
# COMPACT_ATOMS: atom_id res chain seq x y z
N MET A 1 37.44 23.67 73.38
CA MET A 1 38.56 23.16 72.59
C MET A 1 37.97 22.74 71.27
N LYS A 2 38.29 23.46 70.16
CA LYS A 2 37.72 23.29 68.84
C LYS A 2 38.70 22.53 67.96
N THR A 3 38.28 21.42 67.40
CA THR A 3 39.06 20.69 66.45
C THR A 3 38.58 21.05 65.01
N PRO A 4 39.47 21.31 64.09
CA PRO A 4 39.07 21.61 62.69
C PRO A 4 38.84 20.34 61.89
N VAL A 5 37.74 20.33 61.16
CA VAL A 5 37.41 19.30 60.19
C VAL A 5 38.03 19.67 58.85
N THR A 6 38.97 18.86 58.35
CA THR A 6 39.56 19.00 57.02
C THR A 6 38.70 18.26 56.05
N SER A 7 38.04 19.03 55.20
CA SER A 7 37.27 18.48 53.99
C SER A 7 38.25 18.13 52.92
N LYS A 8 38.29 16.82 52.51
CA LYS A 8 39.01 16.37 51.35
C LYS A 8 38.06 16.45 50.12
N LEU A 9 38.41 17.34 49.21
CA LEU A 9 37.76 17.51 47.92
C LEU A 9 38.15 16.33 47.02
N GLN A 10 37.24 15.40 46.77
CA GLN A 10 37.44 14.36 45.77
C GLN A 10 36.90 14.83 44.42
N ILE A 11 37.83 15.07 43.52
CA ILE A 11 37.51 15.37 42.10
C ILE A 11 37.22 14.04 41.41
N GLY A 12 35.94 13.71 41.29
CA GLY A 12 35.50 12.56 40.51
C GLY A 12 35.55 12.89 39.04
N ALA A 13 36.45 12.21 38.30
CA ALA A 13 36.50 12.26 36.84
C ALA A 13 35.26 11.55 36.25
N TRP A 14 34.37 12.32 35.66
CA TRP A 14 33.26 11.77 34.88
C TRP A 14 33.77 11.38 33.49
N LEU A 15 33.93 10.09 33.27
CA LEU A 15 34.13 9.55 31.91
C LEU A 15 32.79 9.60 31.18
N LEU A 16 32.63 10.52 30.23
CA LEU A 16 31.55 10.53 29.26
C LEU A 16 31.75 9.33 28.33
N SER A 17 31.04 8.24 28.58
CA SER A 17 30.86 7.17 27.60
C SER A 17 29.85 7.64 26.55
N LEU A 18 30.36 8.03 25.39
CA LEU A 18 29.59 8.36 24.18
C LEU A 18 29.03 7.05 23.63
N GLY A 19 27.81 6.68 24.06
CA GLY A 19 27.09 5.54 23.49
C GLY A 19 26.66 5.88 22.05
N LEU A 20 27.28 5.20 21.07
CA LEU A 20 26.78 5.16 19.69
C LEU A 20 25.42 4.44 19.70
N LEU A 21 24.34 5.19 19.67
CA LEU A 21 23.02 4.67 19.35
C LEU A 21 22.98 4.46 17.84
N THR A 22 23.25 3.22 17.39
CA THR A 22 22.92 2.80 16.03
C THR A 22 21.40 2.73 15.93
N ALA A 23 20.78 3.80 15.43
CA ALA A 23 19.39 3.77 15.00
C ALA A 23 19.28 2.77 13.86
N CYS A 24 18.64 1.62 14.11
CA CYS A 24 18.15 0.78 13.03
C CYS A 24 17.05 1.57 12.33
N ASP A 25 17.39 2.18 11.20
CA ASP A 25 16.44 2.74 10.26
C ASP A 25 15.63 1.56 9.71
N ALA A 26 14.46 1.33 10.29
CA ALA A 26 13.47 0.44 9.70
C ALA A 26 12.92 1.16 8.47
N SER A 27 13.59 0.95 7.33
CA SER A 27 13.12 1.45 6.04
C SER A 27 11.73 0.89 5.78
N GLU A 28 10.73 1.70 6.05
CA GLU A 28 9.35 1.46 5.67
C GLU A 28 9.34 1.20 4.15
N PRO A 29 8.70 0.10 3.68
CA PRO A 29 8.66 -0.18 2.25
C PRO A 29 8.08 1.04 1.52
N PRO A 30 8.66 1.46 0.38
CA PRO A 30 8.22 2.65 -0.32
C PRO A 30 6.73 2.54 -0.61
N LYS A 31 5.95 3.47 -0.05
CA LYS A 31 4.55 3.65 -0.40
C LYS A 31 4.51 3.90 -1.90
N PRO A 32 3.71 3.16 -2.68
CA PRO A 32 3.67 3.34 -4.13
C PRO A 32 3.34 4.80 -4.43
N THR A 33 4.32 5.50 -4.99
CA THR A 33 4.15 6.88 -5.45
C THR A 33 3.30 6.80 -6.71
N ALA A 34 2.03 7.18 -6.60
CA ALA A 34 1.17 7.30 -7.76
C ALA A 34 1.86 8.23 -8.77
N SER A 35 2.18 7.69 -9.94
CA SER A 35 2.73 8.46 -11.05
C SER A 35 1.75 9.58 -11.39
N SER A 36 2.14 10.84 -11.19
CA SER A 36 1.35 12.04 -11.56
C SER A 36 1.31 12.27 -13.07
N GLY A 37 1.59 11.24 -13.89
CA GLY A 37 1.46 11.28 -15.33
C GLY A 37 0.00 11.12 -15.76
N LEU A 38 -0.36 11.79 -16.86
CA LEU A 38 -1.65 11.56 -17.51
C LEU A 38 -1.76 10.09 -17.90
N VAL A 39 -2.92 9.48 -17.62
CA VAL A 39 -3.20 8.11 -18.04
C VAL A 39 -3.18 8.03 -19.55
N PRO A 40 -2.36 7.14 -20.16
CA PRO A 40 -2.34 6.98 -21.61
C PRO A 40 -3.72 6.66 -22.19
N THR A 41 -3.97 7.15 -23.40
CA THR A 41 -5.30 7.10 -24.04
C THR A 41 -5.88 5.68 -24.08
N GLU A 42 -5.04 4.68 -24.29
CA GLU A 42 -5.43 3.26 -24.32
C GLU A 42 -5.96 2.72 -22.99
N PHE A 43 -5.69 3.39 -21.86
CA PHE A 43 -6.17 2.98 -20.52
C PHE A 43 -7.26 3.90 -19.94
N GLN A 44 -7.59 5.02 -20.60
CA GLN A 44 -8.57 5.99 -20.09
C GLN A 44 -9.99 5.41 -19.97
N ALA A 45 -10.39 4.53 -20.89
CA ALA A 45 -11.68 3.85 -20.80
C ALA A 45 -11.74 2.98 -19.53
N GLY A 46 -10.66 2.24 -19.26
CA GLY A 46 -10.52 1.44 -18.04
C GLY A 46 -10.50 2.28 -16.77
N GLU A 47 -9.79 3.40 -16.79
CA GLU A 47 -9.77 4.36 -15.67
C GLU A 47 -11.19 4.89 -15.39
N THR A 48 -11.90 5.33 -16.40
CA THR A 48 -13.26 5.89 -16.26
C THR A 48 -14.21 4.85 -15.66
N THR A 49 -14.20 3.64 -16.20
CA THR A 49 -15.05 2.55 -15.74
C THR A 49 -14.67 2.09 -14.33
N PHE A 50 -13.38 2.02 -14.03
CA PHE A 50 -12.87 1.73 -12.69
C PHE A 50 -13.31 2.78 -11.67
N ASN A 51 -13.15 4.06 -11.99
CA ASN A 51 -13.51 5.15 -11.10
C ASN A 51 -15.01 5.18 -10.79
N THR A 52 -15.85 4.78 -11.74
CA THR A 52 -17.30 4.75 -11.59
C THR A 52 -17.77 3.57 -10.73
N ASN A 53 -17.17 2.38 -10.90
CA ASN A 53 -17.71 1.14 -10.34
C ASN A 53 -16.88 0.50 -9.23
N CYS A 54 -15.60 0.83 -9.13
CA CYS A 54 -14.65 0.11 -8.28
C CYS A 54 -13.97 1.04 -7.24
N ALA A 55 -13.73 2.29 -7.59
CA ALA A 55 -12.90 3.19 -6.79
C ALA A 55 -13.53 3.56 -5.44
N ALA A 56 -14.84 3.41 -5.26
CA ALA A 56 -15.49 3.65 -3.96
C ALA A 56 -14.90 2.75 -2.86
N CYS A 57 -14.55 1.50 -3.21
CA CYS A 57 -13.92 0.55 -2.30
C CYS A 57 -12.40 0.45 -2.53
N HIS A 58 -11.94 0.36 -3.79
CA HIS A 58 -10.55 0.13 -4.12
C HIS A 58 -9.69 1.39 -4.24
N GLY A 59 -10.27 2.55 -4.01
CA GLY A 59 -9.58 3.84 -4.07
C GLY A 59 -9.25 4.30 -5.49
N LYS A 60 -9.01 5.60 -5.65
CA LYS A 60 -8.48 6.15 -6.90
C LYS A 60 -7.13 5.52 -7.20
N GLN A 61 -6.85 5.28 -8.49
CA GLN A 61 -5.65 4.59 -8.94
C GLN A 61 -5.46 3.21 -8.28
N ALA A 62 -6.55 2.59 -7.84
CA ALA A 62 -6.56 1.27 -7.20
C ALA A 62 -5.64 1.18 -5.95
N ALA A 63 -5.48 2.30 -5.22
CA ALA A 63 -4.61 2.40 -4.05
C ALA A 63 -5.22 1.84 -2.76
N GLY A 64 -6.49 1.39 -2.80
CA GLY A 64 -7.24 0.92 -1.64
C GLY A 64 -7.89 2.04 -0.83
N THR A 65 -8.79 1.65 0.06
CA THR A 65 -9.44 2.49 1.07
C THR A 65 -9.60 1.69 2.38
N ASP A 66 -10.32 2.21 3.34
CA ASP A 66 -10.78 1.47 4.53
C ASP A 66 -11.91 0.47 4.24
N HIS A 67 -12.48 0.49 3.01
CA HIS A 67 -13.58 -0.38 2.57
C HIS A 67 -13.14 -1.49 1.61
N GLY A 68 -11.94 -1.42 1.06
CA GLY A 68 -11.44 -2.41 0.13
C GLY A 68 -9.94 -2.32 -0.15
N PRO A 69 -9.33 -3.45 -0.54
CA PRO A 69 -7.89 -3.54 -0.69
C PRO A 69 -7.34 -2.76 -1.87
N PRO A 70 -6.04 -2.36 -1.80
CA PRO A 70 -5.32 -1.84 -2.96
C PRO A 70 -5.16 -2.95 -4.00
N LEU A 71 -5.50 -2.67 -5.28
CA LEU A 71 -5.24 -3.60 -6.38
C LEU A 71 -3.83 -3.39 -6.99
N VAL A 72 -3.21 -2.25 -6.71
CA VAL A 72 -1.78 -2.02 -6.94
C VAL A 72 -1.00 -2.57 -5.75
N HIS A 73 -0.97 -3.89 -5.67
CA HIS A 73 -0.30 -4.62 -4.60
C HIS A 73 0.13 -6.00 -5.10
N LYS A 74 1.23 -6.53 -4.56
CA LYS A 74 1.82 -7.80 -4.99
C LYS A 74 0.86 -9.00 -4.88
N VAL A 75 -0.09 -8.98 -3.94
CA VAL A 75 -1.16 -9.98 -3.85
C VAL A 75 -1.96 -10.10 -5.16
N TYR A 76 -2.08 -9.01 -5.92
CA TYR A 76 -2.85 -8.96 -7.18
C TYR A 76 -1.98 -9.01 -8.43
N GLU A 77 -0.71 -9.43 -8.30
CA GLU A 77 0.16 -9.66 -9.47
C GLU A 77 -0.42 -10.72 -10.41
N PRO A 78 -0.06 -10.69 -11.72
CA PRO A 78 -0.63 -11.61 -12.71
C PRO A 78 -0.44 -13.10 -12.38
N ASN A 79 0.66 -13.47 -11.74
CA ASN A 79 0.97 -14.86 -11.38
C ASN A 79 0.15 -15.38 -10.20
N HIS A 80 -0.41 -14.48 -9.38
CA HIS A 80 -1.25 -14.86 -8.23
C HIS A 80 -2.73 -14.62 -8.51
N HIS A 81 -3.08 -13.43 -9.02
CA HIS A 81 -4.43 -13.08 -9.45
C HIS A 81 -4.42 -12.69 -10.93
N GLY A 82 -4.44 -13.68 -11.81
CA GLY A 82 -4.51 -13.46 -13.24
C GLY A 82 -5.78 -12.71 -13.67
N ASP A 83 -5.83 -12.22 -14.88
CA ASP A 83 -6.90 -11.35 -15.41
C ASP A 83 -8.30 -11.94 -15.23
N GLN A 84 -8.45 -13.27 -15.39
CA GLN A 84 -9.71 -13.97 -15.15
C GLN A 84 -10.20 -13.92 -13.69
N ALA A 85 -9.30 -13.63 -12.72
CA ALA A 85 -9.73 -13.44 -11.35
C ALA A 85 -10.55 -12.15 -11.18
N PHE A 86 -10.22 -11.10 -11.91
CA PHE A 86 -10.98 -9.84 -11.94
C PHE A 86 -12.37 -10.07 -12.57
N GLN A 87 -12.44 -10.83 -13.68
CA GLN A 87 -13.71 -11.19 -14.30
C GLN A 87 -14.63 -11.94 -13.33
N ARG A 88 -14.09 -12.96 -12.66
CA ARG A 88 -14.86 -13.72 -11.65
C ARG A 88 -15.26 -12.86 -10.45
N ALA A 89 -14.37 -11.98 -9.99
CA ALA A 89 -14.64 -11.09 -8.87
C ALA A 89 -15.80 -10.14 -9.17
N ALA A 90 -15.79 -9.52 -10.34
CA ALA A 90 -16.88 -8.63 -10.77
C ALA A 90 -18.21 -9.39 -10.94
N ALA A 91 -18.19 -10.56 -11.59
CA ALA A 91 -19.38 -11.33 -11.90
C ALA A 91 -20.02 -12.00 -10.66
N ASN A 92 -19.22 -12.50 -9.73
CA ASN A 92 -19.69 -13.37 -8.65
C ASN A 92 -19.46 -12.79 -7.24
N GLY A 93 -18.70 -11.70 -7.12
CA GLY A 93 -18.14 -11.26 -5.86
C GLY A 93 -16.97 -12.13 -5.40
N VAL A 94 -16.42 -11.82 -4.23
CA VAL A 94 -15.28 -12.54 -3.64
C VAL A 94 -15.53 -12.79 -2.17
N GLN A 95 -15.35 -14.01 -1.71
CA GLN A 95 -15.21 -14.28 -0.29
C GLN A 95 -13.81 -13.81 0.17
N ALA A 96 -13.76 -12.98 1.21
CA ALA A 96 -12.51 -12.42 1.72
C ALA A 96 -11.54 -13.53 2.14
N HIS A 97 -10.28 -13.47 1.67
CA HIS A 97 -9.26 -14.49 1.95
C HIS A 97 -7.84 -13.93 2.11
N HIS A 98 -7.57 -12.68 1.69
CA HIS A 98 -6.28 -12.02 1.89
C HIS A 98 -6.35 -10.86 2.89
N TRP A 99 -7.52 -10.21 2.98
CA TRP A 99 -7.73 -8.99 3.73
C TRP A 99 -8.98 -9.10 4.60
N GLN A 100 -9.09 -8.22 5.61
CA GLN A 100 -10.20 -8.22 6.55
C GLN A 100 -11.24 -7.13 6.25
N PHE A 101 -11.40 -6.74 4.99
CA PHE A 101 -12.41 -5.75 4.56
C PHE A 101 -13.83 -6.34 4.42
N GLY A 102 -13.98 -7.65 4.63
CA GLY A 102 -15.23 -8.37 4.34
C GLY A 102 -15.31 -8.85 2.89
N ASN A 103 -16.43 -9.45 2.53
CA ASN A 103 -16.64 -9.99 1.20
C ASN A 103 -16.90 -8.86 0.18
N MET A 104 -16.32 -8.97 -1.01
CA MET A 104 -16.65 -8.11 -2.14
C MET A 104 -18.00 -8.56 -2.74
N PRO A 105 -19.00 -7.69 -2.89
CA PRO A 105 -20.22 -8.02 -3.62
C PRO A 105 -19.94 -8.12 -5.13
N LYS A 106 -20.83 -8.83 -5.86
CA LYS A 106 -20.83 -8.77 -7.34
C LYS A 106 -21.16 -7.36 -7.82
N ILE A 107 -20.67 -6.99 -8.97
CA ILE A 107 -20.86 -5.66 -9.58
C ILE A 107 -21.73 -5.82 -10.82
N GLU A 108 -23.03 -5.62 -10.69
CA GLU A 108 -24.00 -5.84 -11.78
C GLU A 108 -23.94 -4.77 -12.87
N SER A 109 -23.32 -3.62 -12.57
CA SER A 109 -23.24 -2.47 -13.49
C SER A 109 -22.16 -2.57 -14.55
N VAL A 110 -21.34 -3.63 -14.57
CA VAL A 110 -20.25 -3.82 -15.53
C VAL A 110 -20.45 -5.07 -16.37
N THR A 111 -20.13 -4.96 -17.67
CA THR A 111 -20.05 -6.08 -18.59
C THR A 111 -18.66 -6.74 -18.55
N PRO A 112 -18.48 -7.97 -19.05
CA PRO A 112 -17.14 -8.55 -19.20
C PRO A 112 -16.18 -7.68 -20.01
N GLY A 113 -16.65 -6.97 -21.04
CA GLY A 113 -15.85 -6.04 -21.84
C GLY A 113 -15.39 -4.82 -21.02
N ASP A 114 -16.24 -4.33 -20.12
CA ASP A 114 -15.84 -3.25 -19.19
C ASP A 114 -14.76 -3.73 -18.23
N VAL A 115 -14.89 -4.94 -17.71
CA VAL A 115 -13.87 -5.53 -16.81
C VAL A 115 -12.55 -5.73 -17.54
N ASP A 116 -12.54 -6.10 -18.84
CA ASP A 116 -11.30 -6.18 -19.63
C ASP A 116 -10.59 -4.82 -19.71
N GLN A 117 -11.33 -3.72 -19.88
CA GLN A 117 -10.74 -2.38 -19.85
C GLN A 117 -10.21 -2.01 -18.45
N ILE A 118 -10.96 -2.33 -17.41
CA ILE A 118 -10.54 -2.15 -16.01
C ILE A 118 -9.24 -2.90 -15.75
N VAL A 119 -9.14 -4.16 -16.17
CA VAL A 119 -7.93 -4.99 -16.00
C VAL A 119 -6.74 -4.36 -16.69
N LYS A 120 -6.88 -3.91 -17.95
CA LYS A 120 -5.80 -3.21 -18.67
C LYS A 120 -5.28 -2.00 -17.88
N TYR A 121 -6.19 -1.19 -17.32
CA TYR A 121 -5.85 -0.02 -16.52
C TYR A 121 -5.13 -0.43 -15.21
N VAL A 122 -5.68 -1.39 -14.46
CA VAL A 122 -5.05 -1.86 -13.21
C VAL A 122 -3.68 -2.46 -13.48
N ARG A 123 -3.51 -3.27 -14.56
CA ARG A 123 -2.21 -3.83 -14.95
C ARG A 123 -1.21 -2.75 -15.35
N TRP A 124 -1.68 -1.69 -16.02
CA TRP A 124 -0.81 -0.54 -16.28
C TRP A 124 -0.34 0.12 -14.99
N LEU A 125 -1.24 0.37 -14.02
CA LEU A 125 -0.87 0.90 -12.70
C LEU A 125 0.13 0.00 -11.96
N GLN A 126 -0.09 -1.31 -11.99
CA GLN A 126 0.81 -2.30 -11.39
C GLN A 126 2.21 -2.21 -11.99
N ARG A 127 2.33 -2.17 -13.32
CA ARG A 127 3.63 -1.99 -13.99
C ARG A 127 4.31 -0.68 -13.61
N GLN A 128 3.57 0.44 -13.47
CA GLN A 128 4.13 1.70 -12.98
C GLN A 128 4.69 1.57 -11.54
N ALA A 129 4.17 0.64 -10.77
CA ALA A 129 4.61 0.33 -9.41
C ALA A 129 5.64 -0.82 -9.35
N GLY A 130 6.12 -1.32 -10.49
CA GLY A 130 7.10 -2.43 -10.56
C GLY A 130 6.51 -3.79 -10.19
N ILE A 131 5.21 -3.98 -10.38
CA ILE A 131 4.51 -5.26 -10.15
C ILE A 131 4.21 -5.88 -11.52
N GLU A 132 4.76 -7.09 -11.77
CA GLU A 132 4.65 -7.84 -13.03
C GLU A 132 4.25 -9.30 -12.79
#